data_25714c99feea80480db3746605b9d836
#
_entry.id   25714c99feea80480db3746605b9d836
#
_cell.length_a   1.000
_cell.length_b   1.000
_cell.length_c   1.000
_cell.angle_alpha   90.00
_cell.angle_beta   90.00
_cell.angle_gamma   90.00
#
_symmetry.space_group_name_H-M   'P 1'
#
loop_
_entity.id
_entity.type
_entity.pdbx_description
1 polymer ?
#
loop_
_entity_poly.entity_id
_entity_poly.type
_entity_poly.pdbx_seq_one_letter_code
_entity_poly.pdbx_strand_id
1 'polypeptide(L)'
;MRINLGEEQEPEIGLVALIDCIFFLLMFFMVATTFKQHEENRKNRAIPVNLPKSAVTFRAEEASNPDMVITIDREGRFYIDGSAVTQSTLHDRLRVIAALNAQASIRIDGDRRADFQSVVRVMDLCAFEGLTNLAVHVRD
;
A
#
# COMPACT_ATOMS: atom_id res chain seq x y z
N MET A 1 10.57 -60.73 55.42
CA MET A 1 9.58 -59.76 54.87
C MET A 1 10.36 -58.67 54.11
N ARG A 2 10.46 -58.80 52.82
CA ARG A 2 11.13 -57.78 52.03
C ARG A 2 10.07 -56.82 51.52
N ILE A 3 10.12 -55.60 52.03
CA ILE A 3 9.29 -54.49 51.53
C ILE A 3 9.98 -54.02 50.24
N ASN A 4 9.39 -54.38 49.14
CA ASN A 4 9.78 -53.84 47.84
C ASN A 4 9.21 -52.42 47.79
N LEU A 5 10.03 -51.44 48.16
CA LEU A 5 9.73 -50.04 47.91
C LEU A 5 9.83 -49.91 46.39
N GLY A 6 8.65 -49.87 45.75
CA GLY A 6 8.54 -49.62 44.32
C GLY A 6 9.38 -48.43 43.92
N GLU A 7 10.20 -48.62 42.93
CA GLU A 7 10.87 -47.55 42.22
C GLU A 7 9.85 -46.47 41.94
N GLU A 8 10.06 -45.31 42.53
CA GLU A 8 9.40 -44.10 42.09
C GLU A 8 9.80 -43.92 40.65
N GLN A 9 8.97 -44.37 39.74
CA GLN A 9 9.04 -43.97 38.36
C GLN A 9 8.76 -42.47 38.34
N GLU A 10 9.83 -41.71 38.33
CA GLU A 10 9.74 -40.29 38.01
C GLU A 10 9.01 -40.16 36.67
N PRO A 11 8.03 -39.26 36.56
CA PRO A 11 7.24 -39.15 35.33
C PRO A 11 8.12 -38.54 34.26
N GLU A 12 8.85 -39.36 33.51
CA GLU A 12 9.53 -38.97 32.26
C GLU A 12 8.55 -38.45 31.20
N ILE A 13 7.28 -38.66 31.40
CA ILE A 13 6.18 -38.27 30.52
C ILE A 13 6.06 -36.73 30.42
N GLY A 14 6.44 -35.99 31.45
CA GLY A 14 6.33 -34.54 31.50
C GLY A 14 7.23 -33.81 30.50
N LEU A 15 8.38 -34.38 30.19
CA LEU A 15 9.37 -33.73 29.30
C LEU A 15 8.95 -33.81 27.85
N VAL A 16 8.43 -34.94 27.39
CA VAL A 16 7.96 -35.14 26.02
C VAL A 16 6.70 -34.29 25.75
N ALA A 17 5.77 -34.26 26.70
CA ALA A 17 4.58 -33.44 26.64
C ALA A 17 4.93 -31.94 26.59
N LEU A 18 5.93 -31.51 27.34
CA LEU A 18 6.41 -30.15 27.35
C LEU A 18 7.01 -29.76 26.00
N ILE A 19 7.83 -30.61 25.40
CA ILE A 19 8.41 -30.40 24.07
C ILE A 19 7.30 -30.29 23.02
N ASP A 20 6.29 -31.12 23.08
CA ASP A 20 5.15 -31.09 22.16
C ASP A 20 4.36 -29.78 22.26
N CYS A 21 4.12 -29.28 23.48
CA CYS A 21 3.50 -27.97 23.67
C CYS A 21 4.33 -26.83 23.07
N ILE A 22 5.65 -26.88 23.18
CA ILE A 22 6.52 -25.85 22.61
C ILE A 22 6.49 -25.92 21.08
N PHE A 23 6.52 -27.14 20.52
CA PHE A 23 6.40 -27.30 19.07
C PHE A 23 5.07 -26.82 18.54
N PHE A 24 3.97 -27.07 19.23
CA PHE A 24 2.65 -26.56 18.90
C PHE A 24 2.59 -25.05 18.90
N LEU A 25 3.17 -24.42 19.93
CA LEU A 25 3.26 -22.96 20.01
C LEU A 25 4.11 -22.38 18.89
N LEU A 26 5.26 -22.96 18.59
CA LEU A 26 6.11 -22.50 17.48
C LEU A 26 5.41 -22.64 16.14
N MET A 27 4.73 -23.75 15.89
CA MET A 27 3.96 -23.97 14.68
C MET A 27 2.81 -22.96 14.57
N PHE A 28 2.11 -22.69 15.66
CA PHE A 28 1.05 -21.69 15.70
C PHE A 28 1.60 -20.30 15.39
N PHE A 29 2.70 -19.89 16.00
CA PHE A 29 3.32 -18.59 15.69
C PHE A 29 3.84 -18.50 14.27
N MET A 30 4.38 -19.59 13.72
CA MET A 30 4.82 -19.63 12.32
C MET A 30 3.65 -19.41 11.36
N VAL A 31 2.53 -20.08 11.58
CA VAL A 31 1.31 -19.92 10.79
C VAL A 31 0.73 -18.51 10.96
N ALA A 32 0.63 -18.01 12.18
CA ALA A 32 0.11 -16.69 12.48
C ALA A 32 0.95 -15.56 11.83
N THR A 33 2.28 -15.69 11.87
CA THR A 33 3.17 -14.73 11.18
C THR A 33 3.05 -14.80 9.66
N THR A 34 2.83 -15.99 9.09
CA THR A 34 2.64 -16.15 7.64
C THR A 34 1.35 -15.47 7.18
N PHE A 35 0.28 -15.56 7.95
CA PHE A 35 -0.97 -14.84 7.64
C PHE A 35 -0.79 -13.32 7.72
N LYS A 36 -0.08 -12.83 8.72
CA LYS A 36 0.21 -11.40 8.89
C LYS A 36 1.04 -10.84 7.74
N GLN A 37 2.06 -11.57 7.29
CA GLN A 37 2.86 -11.21 6.12
C GLN A 37 2.04 -11.22 4.82
N HIS A 38 1.03 -12.10 4.72
CA HIS A 38 0.17 -12.16 3.53
C HIS A 38 -0.76 -10.96 3.44
N GLU A 39 -1.19 -10.43 4.58
CA GLU A 39 -2.05 -9.25 4.66
C GLU A 39 -1.27 -7.96 4.40
N GLU A 40 -0.05 -7.83 4.92
CA GLU A 40 0.84 -6.72 4.62
C GLU A 40 1.32 -6.75 3.15
N ASN A 41 1.60 -7.92 2.59
CA ASN A 41 1.95 -8.07 1.19
C ASN A 41 0.79 -7.78 0.23
N ARG A 42 -0.46 -7.93 0.68
CA ARG A 42 -1.64 -7.48 -0.08
C ARG A 42 -1.78 -5.96 -0.09
N LYS A 43 -1.40 -5.29 1.00
CA LYS A 43 -1.37 -3.82 1.06
C LYS A 43 -0.16 -3.24 0.32
N ASN A 44 0.94 -3.99 0.25
CA ASN A 44 2.19 -3.58 -0.41
C ASN A 44 2.39 -4.20 -1.80
N ARG A 45 1.36 -4.78 -2.43
CA ARG A 45 1.40 -5.07 -3.87
C ARG A 45 1.21 -3.79 -4.70
N ALA A 46 1.98 -2.77 -4.38
CA ALA A 46 2.57 -1.98 -5.43
C ALA A 46 3.59 -2.91 -6.11
N ILE A 47 3.27 -3.39 -7.29
CA ILE A 47 4.19 -4.12 -8.15
C ILE A 47 5.47 -3.28 -8.20
N PRO A 48 6.66 -3.78 -7.82
CA PRO A 48 7.89 -3.08 -8.12
C PRO A 48 8.08 -3.19 -9.64
N VAL A 49 7.40 -2.32 -10.37
CA VAL A 49 7.75 -2.05 -11.74
C VAL A 49 9.09 -1.35 -11.63
N ASN A 50 10.16 -2.03 -11.99
CA ASN A 50 11.46 -1.44 -12.19
C ASN A 50 11.33 -0.47 -13.38
N LEU A 51 10.75 0.68 -13.10
CA LEU A 51 10.76 1.82 -14.01
C LEU A 51 12.22 2.31 -14.06
N PRO A 52 12.77 2.51 -15.26
CA PRO A 52 14.05 3.18 -15.38
C PRO A 52 13.96 4.50 -14.61
N LYS A 53 15.04 4.89 -13.95
CA LYS A 53 15.19 6.03 -13.04
C LYS A 53 14.86 7.40 -13.68
N SER A 54 13.67 7.54 -14.15
CA SER A 54 13.03 8.84 -14.42
C SER A 54 12.06 9.05 -13.26
N ALA A 55 12.57 9.66 -12.28
CA ALA A 55 12.08 10.09 -10.99
C ALA A 55 10.58 10.39 -10.89
N VAL A 56 9.71 9.40 -10.98
CA VAL A 56 8.36 9.51 -10.42
C VAL A 56 8.42 8.84 -9.04
N THR A 57 8.69 9.61 -8.02
CA THR A 57 8.67 9.13 -6.64
C THR A 57 7.22 9.05 -6.18
N PHE A 58 6.63 7.85 -6.23
CA PHE A 58 5.36 7.60 -5.54
C PHE A 58 5.60 7.66 -4.04
N ARG A 59 5.44 8.83 -3.45
CA ARG A 59 5.43 9.00 -2.02
C ARG A 59 4.04 8.66 -1.53
N ALA A 60 3.88 7.48 -0.91
CA ALA A 60 2.68 7.08 -0.17
C ALA A 60 2.55 7.80 1.19
N GLU A 61 3.35 8.85 1.44
CA GLU A 61 3.31 9.64 2.65
C GLU A 61 2.52 10.92 2.40
N GLU A 62 1.57 11.13 3.27
CA GLU A 62 0.73 12.30 3.47
C GLU A 62 1.43 13.61 3.06
N ALA A 63 1.19 14.05 1.84
CA ALA A 63 1.42 15.44 1.51
C ALA A 63 0.41 16.25 2.34
N SER A 64 0.88 16.80 3.45
CA SER A 64 0.06 17.53 4.44
C SER A 64 -0.67 18.75 3.85
N ASN A 65 -0.35 19.18 2.63
CA ASN A 65 -1.09 20.14 1.81
C ASN A 65 -0.65 20.01 0.34
N PRO A 66 -1.38 19.28 -0.50
CA PRO A 66 -1.09 19.26 -1.92
C PRO A 66 -1.44 20.60 -2.58
N ASP A 67 -0.64 21.03 -3.55
CA ASP A 67 -0.89 22.25 -4.32
C ASP A 67 -2.13 22.11 -5.21
N MET A 68 -2.45 20.89 -5.63
CA MET A 68 -3.66 20.56 -6.37
C MET A 68 -4.15 19.14 -6.03
N VAL A 69 -5.47 19.00 -5.95
CA VAL A 69 -6.15 17.70 -5.81
C VAL A 69 -6.96 17.42 -7.07
N ILE A 70 -6.65 16.29 -7.72
CA ILE A 70 -7.39 15.79 -8.87
C ILE A 70 -8.21 14.58 -8.43
N THR A 71 -9.53 14.65 -8.55
CA THR A 71 -10.41 13.52 -8.24
C THR A 71 -10.91 12.88 -9.52
N ILE A 72 -10.92 11.55 -9.56
CA ILE A 72 -11.44 10.74 -10.68
C ILE A 72 -12.61 9.92 -10.17
N ASP A 73 -13.80 10.12 -10.77
CA ASP A 73 -14.99 9.35 -10.43
C ASP A 73 -15.05 7.99 -11.14
N ARG A 74 -16.09 7.22 -10.86
CA ARG A 74 -16.31 5.89 -11.43
C ARG A 74 -16.46 5.89 -12.96
N GLU A 75 -16.95 6.99 -13.50
CA GLU A 75 -17.17 7.18 -14.92
C GLU A 75 -15.93 7.74 -15.63
N GLY A 76 -14.82 7.94 -14.89
CA GLY A 76 -13.57 8.47 -15.44
C GLY A 76 -13.59 9.99 -15.69
N ARG A 77 -14.50 10.72 -15.04
CA ARG A 77 -14.56 12.18 -15.11
C ARG A 77 -13.56 12.78 -14.13
N PHE A 78 -13.00 13.90 -14.52
CA PHE A 78 -11.99 14.61 -13.74
C PHE A 78 -12.61 15.79 -12.99
N TYR A 79 -12.16 15.96 -11.76
CA TYR A 79 -12.53 17.07 -10.89
C TYR A 79 -11.26 17.70 -10.32
N ILE A 80 -11.18 19.03 -10.33
CA ILE A 80 -10.14 19.79 -9.65
C ILE A 80 -10.80 20.55 -8.51
N ASP A 81 -10.33 20.29 -7.26
CA ASP A 81 -10.88 20.93 -6.05
C ASP A 81 -12.42 20.89 -5.98
N GLY A 82 -13.00 19.76 -6.40
CA GLY A 82 -14.44 19.52 -6.40
C GLY A 82 -15.21 20.05 -7.62
N SER A 83 -14.56 20.72 -8.55
CA SER A 83 -15.17 21.24 -9.78
C SER A 83 -14.89 20.31 -10.96
N ALA A 84 -15.94 19.90 -11.68
CA ALA A 84 -15.81 19.05 -12.87
C ALA A 84 -15.05 19.79 -13.99
N VAL A 85 -14.06 19.13 -14.56
CA VAL A 85 -13.22 19.68 -15.63
C VAL A 85 -13.08 18.68 -16.78
N THR A 86 -12.85 19.20 -17.98
CA THR A 86 -12.49 18.39 -19.14
C THR A 86 -11.01 18.04 -19.13
N GLN A 87 -10.62 17.04 -19.91
CA GLN A 87 -9.20 16.67 -20.02
C GLN A 87 -8.32 17.83 -20.52
N SER A 88 -8.82 18.66 -21.43
CA SER A 88 -8.11 19.84 -21.94
C SER A 88 -7.93 20.90 -20.84
N THR A 89 -8.97 21.17 -20.08
CA THR A 89 -8.91 22.10 -18.95
C THR A 89 -7.96 21.60 -17.85
N LEU A 90 -7.97 20.32 -17.58
CA LEU A 90 -7.03 19.68 -16.65
C LEU A 90 -5.58 19.87 -17.11
N HIS A 91 -5.31 19.64 -18.40
CA HIS A 91 -4.00 19.83 -18.99
C HIS A 91 -3.51 21.28 -18.88
N ASP A 92 -4.38 22.25 -19.21
CA ASP A 92 -4.07 23.67 -19.09
C ASP A 92 -3.76 24.07 -17.65
N ARG A 93 -4.51 23.55 -16.67
CA ARG A 93 -4.25 23.80 -15.25
C ARG A 93 -2.92 23.21 -14.79
N LEU A 94 -2.59 21.99 -15.21
CA LEU A 94 -1.30 21.37 -14.91
C LEU A 94 -0.14 22.15 -15.52
N ARG A 95 -0.29 22.65 -16.73
CA ARG A 95 0.71 23.50 -17.38
C ARG A 95 0.96 24.78 -16.60
N VAL A 96 -0.08 25.46 -16.15
CA VAL A 96 0.03 26.67 -15.33
C VAL A 96 0.76 26.40 -14.02
N ILE A 97 0.40 25.33 -13.33
CA ILE A 97 1.07 24.95 -12.07
C ILE A 97 2.54 24.59 -12.30
N ALA A 98 2.84 23.82 -13.34
CA ALA A 98 4.21 23.46 -13.69
C ALA A 98 5.08 24.70 -14.02
N ALA A 99 4.48 25.70 -14.66
CA ALA A 99 5.16 26.95 -14.94
C ALA A 99 5.44 27.79 -13.69
N LEU A 100 4.54 27.75 -12.70
CA LEU A 100 4.69 28.46 -11.43
C LEU A 100 5.63 27.72 -10.46
N ASN A 101 5.51 26.41 -10.37
CA ASN A 101 6.30 25.57 -9.47
C ASN A 101 6.49 24.15 -10.06
N ALA A 102 7.66 23.87 -10.59
CA ALA A 102 7.99 22.55 -11.13
C ALA A 102 8.01 21.43 -10.07
N GLN A 103 8.08 21.77 -8.79
CA GLN A 103 8.07 20.84 -7.65
C GLN A 103 6.69 20.75 -6.98
N ALA A 104 5.66 21.28 -7.62
CA ALA A 104 4.30 21.26 -7.08
C ALA A 104 3.86 19.84 -6.73
N SER A 105 3.21 19.69 -5.58
CA SER A 105 2.67 18.44 -5.09
C SER A 105 1.25 18.24 -5.63
N ILE A 106 1.06 17.21 -6.44
CA ILE A 106 -0.23 16.86 -7.01
C ILE A 106 -0.75 15.57 -6.36
N ARG A 107 -1.95 15.63 -5.78
CA ARG A 107 -2.64 14.45 -5.27
C ARG A 107 -3.73 14.01 -6.22
N ILE A 108 -3.74 12.73 -6.56
CA ILE A 108 -4.73 12.08 -7.41
C ILE A 108 -5.60 11.18 -6.53
N ASP A 109 -6.85 11.54 -6.34
CA ASP A 109 -7.83 10.74 -5.60
C ASP A 109 -8.71 9.98 -6.61
N GLY A 110 -8.50 8.69 -6.75
CA GLY A 110 -9.31 7.82 -7.62
C GLY A 110 -10.34 7.02 -6.84
N ASP A 111 -11.58 6.92 -7.34
CA ASP A 111 -12.55 5.95 -6.83
C ASP A 111 -12.02 4.53 -7.08
N ARG A 112 -12.21 3.62 -6.13
CA ARG A 112 -11.79 2.22 -6.26
C ARG A 112 -12.33 1.52 -7.50
N ARG A 113 -13.45 1.98 -8.01
CA ARG A 113 -14.10 1.47 -9.22
C ARG A 113 -13.80 2.31 -10.46
N ALA A 114 -12.99 3.36 -10.32
CA ALA A 114 -12.55 4.13 -11.46
C ALA A 114 -11.69 3.29 -12.40
N ASP A 115 -11.78 3.57 -13.69
CA ASP A 115 -10.94 2.93 -14.67
C ASP A 115 -9.47 3.33 -14.43
N PHE A 116 -8.61 2.33 -14.21
CA PHE A 116 -7.18 2.53 -14.03
C PHE A 116 -6.55 3.33 -15.17
N GLN A 117 -7.08 3.18 -16.38
CA GLN A 117 -6.63 3.93 -17.55
C GLN A 117 -6.80 5.44 -17.38
N SER A 118 -7.85 5.88 -16.68
CA SER A 118 -8.06 7.30 -16.38
C SER A 118 -6.99 7.84 -15.41
N VAL A 119 -6.59 7.05 -14.43
CA VAL A 119 -5.51 7.42 -13.50
C VAL A 119 -4.18 7.53 -14.25
N VAL A 120 -3.85 6.55 -15.07
CA VAL A 120 -2.62 6.57 -15.90
C VAL A 120 -2.59 7.77 -16.83
N ARG A 121 -3.73 8.12 -17.42
CA ARG A 121 -3.86 9.29 -18.31
C ARG A 121 -3.53 10.61 -17.59
N VAL A 122 -3.98 10.77 -16.34
CA VAL A 122 -3.64 11.94 -15.52
C VAL A 122 -2.15 11.94 -15.18
N MET A 123 -1.61 10.78 -14.83
CA MET A 123 -0.18 10.65 -14.53
C MET A 123 0.69 11.00 -15.74
N ASP A 124 0.29 10.56 -16.93
CA ASP A 124 0.98 10.90 -18.18
C ASP A 124 0.97 12.40 -18.47
N LEU A 125 -0.18 13.06 -18.23
CA LEU A 125 -0.29 14.52 -18.35
C LEU A 125 0.63 15.26 -17.37
N CYS A 126 0.70 14.80 -16.12
CA CYS A 126 1.60 15.36 -15.13
C CYS A 126 3.07 15.16 -15.54
N ALA A 127 3.43 13.97 -15.99
CA ALA A 127 4.78 13.66 -16.46
C ALA A 127 5.18 14.49 -17.67
N PHE A 128 4.24 14.71 -18.60
CA PHE A 128 4.45 15.53 -19.79
C PHE A 128 4.76 16.99 -19.44
N GLU A 129 4.13 17.53 -18.41
CA GLU A 129 4.39 18.89 -17.92
C GLU A 129 5.59 18.97 -16.94
N GLY A 130 6.27 17.85 -16.67
CA GLY A 130 7.43 17.78 -15.79
C GLY A 130 7.10 17.76 -14.29
N LEU A 131 5.85 17.52 -13.92
CA LEU A 131 5.42 17.36 -12.53
C LEU A 131 5.71 15.93 -12.07
N THR A 132 6.69 15.78 -11.19
CA THR A 132 7.17 14.49 -10.70
C THR A 132 6.73 14.16 -9.27
N ASN A 133 6.25 15.14 -8.53
CA ASN A 133 5.80 14.97 -7.15
C ASN A 133 4.31 14.61 -7.11
N LEU A 134 4.01 13.33 -7.36
CA LEU A 134 2.65 12.81 -7.43
C LEU A 134 2.36 11.87 -6.27
N ALA A 135 1.18 12.02 -5.66
CA ALA A 135 0.62 11.08 -4.70
C ALA A 135 -0.71 10.54 -5.23
N VAL A 136 -0.89 9.22 -5.22
CA VAL A 136 -2.13 8.57 -5.64
C VAL A 136 -2.82 7.96 -4.44
N HIS A 137 -4.06 8.38 -4.21
CA HIS A 137 -4.95 7.86 -3.18
C HIS A 137 -6.13 7.14 -3.81
N VAL A 138 -6.48 5.98 -3.28
CA VAL A 138 -7.69 5.26 -3.67
C VAL A 138 -8.74 5.48 -2.60
N ARG A 139 -9.88 6.02 -2.99
CA ARG A 139 -11.05 6.21 -2.12
C ARG A 139 -11.97 5.00 -2.24
N ASP A 140 -12.43 4.52 -1.08
CA ASP A 140 -13.48 3.49 -0.97
C ASP A 140 -14.88 4.08 -1.20
#